data_de4f1369182920dc83c2a938fb43ac2a
#
_entry.id   de4f1369182920dc83c2a938fb43ac2a
#
_cell.length_a   1.000
_cell.length_b   1.000
_cell.length_c   1.000
_cell.angle_alpha   90.00
_cell.angle_beta   90.00
_cell.angle_gamma   90.00
#
_symmetry.space_group_name_H-M   'P 1'
#
loop_
_entity.id
_entity.type
_entity.pdbx_description
1 polymer ?
#
loop_
_entity_poly.entity_id
_entity_poly.type
_entity_poly.pdbx_seq_one_letter_code
_entity_poly.pdbx_strand_id
1 'polypeptide(L)'
;MSFRNYLAIFALLVFLAITMAPTAAKAEIQQSVRTSADMVIDEANRYLGTPYRWGGKTPEGFDCAGFTRFIYSQFGIDLAPSAAPQYKQGKVVKKADLAKGDLVFYGGSRSTKAIGHVGIVTEVGVDGFSFIHASRSGVRISSSKEPYYSRRYIGACRILNSVYAMPLRHIPKYEDSTKNNKVKLQDSLITIAMVGDMMLGTTYPSRQLPANDGKELFDDCKELLRRADVAVGNCEGAISNSTKCTKGKGKYSYAFRMPPSYAELFKDAGFDFLSLANNHSNDFNTDGIKETMKMLDSMNIKYAGVKGLCRSSVATIRGVKYGYCAFGHNSYTYRHQDVATVKEILKSLRDSCDILIVSFHGGAEGKDKTHLPEGKESFLGEDRGSLRSFAHMCIDEGADIVYGHGPHVCRAVEIYKGHFIAYSLGNFCTPAGINVSGISGYAPVITVRINHQGKVVDGRIHSFIQTYGKGPKLDTENKVSKAIRSLTNSDFVNPHIEILDDGTFLPK
;
A
#
# COMPACT_ATOMS: atom_id res chain seq x y z
N MET A 1 -47.47 -4.41 38.06
CA MET A 1 -46.68 -5.24 37.13
C MET A 1 -45.21 -5.17 37.53
N SER A 2 -44.57 -6.29 37.79
CA SER A 2 -43.20 -6.32 38.34
C SER A 2 -42.17 -6.09 37.22
N PHE A 3 -41.03 -5.53 37.59
CA PHE A 3 -39.89 -5.24 36.71
C PHE A 3 -39.46 -6.42 35.81
N ARG A 4 -39.74 -7.66 36.27
CA ARG A 4 -39.50 -8.89 35.48
C ARG A 4 -40.40 -9.03 34.25
N ASN A 5 -41.62 -8.48 34.27
CA ASN A 5 -42.54 -8.53 33.13
C ASN A 5 -42.15 -7.51 32.05
N TYR A 6 -41.52 -6.39 32.42
CA TYR A 6 -40.99 -5.42 31.45
C TYR A 6 -39.78 -5.96 30.70
N LEU A 7 -38.87 -6.67 31.35
CA LEU A 7 -37.73 -7.30 30.70
C LEU A 7 -38.15 -8.41 29.71
N ALA A 8 -39.16 -9.20 30.07
CA ALA A 8 -39.67 -10.27 29.19
C ALA A 8 -40.37 -9.70 27.94
N ILE A 9 -41.14 -8.61 28.10
CA ILE A 9 -41.79 -7.94 26.95
C ILE A 9 -40.76 -7.24 26.05
N PHE A 10 -39.73 -6.61 26.64
CA PHE A 10 -38.64 -5.97 25.88
C PHE A 10 -37.81 -7.01 25.11
N ALA A 11 -37.50 -8.15 25.73
CA ALA A 11 -36.79 -9.24 25.04
C ALA A 11 -37.63 -9.85 23.91
N LEU A 12 -38.95 -9.97 24.08
CA LEU A 12 -39.86 -10.47 23.06
C LEU A 12 -40.01 -9.50 21.88
N LEU A 13 -40.04 -8.18 22.15
CA LEU A 13 -40.11 -7.14 21.13
C LEU A 13 -38.79 -7.02 20.32
N VAL A 14 -37.64 -7.19 20.97
CA VAL A 14 -36.34 -7.25 20.31
C VAL A 14 -36.23 -8.51 19.45
N PHE A 15 -36.74 -9.66 19.94
CA PHE A 15 -36.74 -10.90 19.15
C PHE A 15 -37.69 -10.83 17.94
N LEU A 16 -38.86 -10.18 18.07
CA LEU A 16 -39.80 -9.96 16.94
C LEU A 16 -39.23 -8.94 15.93
N ALA A 17 -38.49 -7.91 16.37
CA ALA A 17 -37.86 -6.95 15.47
C ALA A 17 -36.73 -7.58 14.60
N ILE A 18 -36.04 -8.59 15.15
CA ILE A 18 -34.99 -9.33 14.44
C ILE A 18 -35.60 -10.31 13.41
N THR A 19 -36.83 -10.81 13.65
CA THR A 19 -37.51 -11.76 12.74
C THR A 19 -38.27 -11.07 11.59
N MET A 20 -38.54 -9.76 11.69
CA MET A 20 -39.30 -8.99 10.69
C MET A 20 -38.43 -8.04 9.84
N ALA A 21 -37.10 -8.14 9.91
CA ALA A 21 -36.24 -7.41 8.98
C ALA A 21 -36.46 -7.94 7.54
N PRO A 22 -36.72 -7.07 6.54
CA PRO A 22 -36.93 -7.51 5.18
C PRO A 22 -35.70 -8.28 4.67
N THR A 23 -35.93 -9.31 3.87
CA THR A 23 -34.92 -10.21 3.31
C THR A 23 -33.78 -9.50 2.57
N ALA A 24 -34.00 -8.27 2.09
CA ALA A 24 -32.97 -7.39 1.53
C ALA A 24 -31.90 -6.96 2.56
N ALA A 25 -32.29 -6.63 3.80
CA ALA A 25 -31.35 -6.23 4.86
C ALA A 25 -30.49 -7.42 5.36
N LYS A 26 -30.99 -8.66 5.24
CA LYS A 26 -30.18 -9.87 5.53
C LYS A 26 -29.16 -10.19 4.42
N ALA A 27 -29.42 -9.78 3.19
CA ALA A 27 -28.50 -9.94 2.07
C ALA A 27 -27.35 -8.91 2.12
N GLU A 28 -27.57 -7.71 2.66
CA GLU A 28 -26.51 -6.69 2.82
C GLU A 28 -25.56 -6.97 3.98
N ILE A 29 -25.96 -7.70 5.02
CA ILE A 29 -25.11 -8.04 6.18
C ILE A 29 -24.21 -9.25 5.90
N GLN A 30 -24.42 -9.96 4.79
CA GLN A 30 -23.62 -11.09 4.36
C GLN A 30 -22.66 -10.74 3.22
N GLN A 31 -22.17 -9.50 3.18
CA GLN A 31 -20.96 -9.17 2.43
C GLN A 31 -19.79 -9.78 3.21
N SER A 32 -19.48 -11.04 2.89
CA SER A 32 -18.44 -11.84 3.54
C SER A 32 -17.11 -11.08 3.49
N VAL A 33 -16.48 -10.92 4.65
CA VAL A 33 -15.10 -10.47 4.78
C VAL A 33 -14.26 -11.31 3.81
N ARG A 34 -13.73 -10.69 2.74
CA ARG A 34 -12.87 -11.38 1.78
C ARG A 34 -11.58 -11.78 2.47
N THR A 35 -11.30 -13.06 2.52
CA THR A 35 -10.07 -13.61 3.08
C THR A 35 -8.92 -13.52 2.10
N SER A 36 -7.68 -13.63 2.57
CA SER A 36 -6.48 -13.78 1.72
C SER A 36 -6.65 -14.91 0.68
N ALA A 37 -7.33 -15.96 1.07
CA ALA A 37 -7.63 -17.08 0.20
C ALA A 37 -8.59 -16.71 -0.93
N ASP A 38 -9.64 -15.92 -0.65
CA ASP A 38 -10.56 -15.44 -1.69
C ASP A 38 -9.83 -14.58 -2.72
N MET A 39 -8.88 -13.76 -2.29
CA MET A 39 -8.07 -12.93 -3.19
C MET A 39 -7.13 -13.75 -4.07
N VAL A 40 -6.48 -14.77 -3.52
CA VAL A 40 -5.65 -15.72 -4.31
C VAL A 40 -6.50 -16.44 -5.36
N ILE A 41 -7.72 -16.82 -5.00
CA ILE A 41 -8.64 -17.50 -5.91
C ILE A 41 -9.14 -16.55 -7.00
N ASP A 42 -9.50 -15.32 -6.66
CA ASP A 42 -9.91 -14.30 -7.62
C ASP A 42 -8.80 -14.01 -8.63
N GLU A 43 -7.56 -13.90 -8.17
CA GLU A 43 -6.40 -13.73 -9.05
C GLU A 43 -6.20 -14.96 -9.95
N ALA A 44 -6.28 -16.16 -9.39
CA ALA A 44 -6.15 -17.41 -10.16
C ALA A 44 -7.24 -17.55 -11.25
N ASN A 45 -8.47 -17.15 -10.96
CA ASN A 45 -9.60 -17.20 -11.89
C ASN A 45 -9.41 -16.32 -13.12
N ARG A 46 -8.61 -15.27 -13.08
CA ARG A 46 -8.31 -14.40 -14.23
C ARG A 46 -7.57 -15.12 -15.35
N TYR A 47 -6.91 -16.21 -15.02
CA TYR A 47 -6.11 -16.99 -15.96
C TYR A 47 -6.82 -18.25 -16.45
N LEU A 48 -8.13 -18.41 -16.16
CA LEU A 48 -8.93 -19.52 -16.72
C LEU A 48 -8.82 -19.53 -18.25
N GLY A 49 -8.57 -20.72 -18.80
CA GLY A 49 -8.37 -20.91 -20.23
C GLY A 49 -6.94 -20.65 -20.75
N THR A 50 -6.03 -20.11 -19.92
CA THR A 50 -4.62 -19.94 -20.33
C THR A 50 -4.02 -21.28 -20.74
N PRO A 51 -3.33 -21.37 -21.91
CA PRO A 51 -2.81 -22.64 -22.42
C PRO A 51 -1.78 -23.29 -21.47
N TYR A 52 -1.76 -24.62 -21.47
CA TYR A 52 -0.68 -25.35 -20.81
C TYR A 52 0.60 -25.29 -21.62
N ARG A 53 1.71 -24.94 -20.95
CA ARG A 53 3.05 -24.95 -21.53
C ARG A 53 4.03 -25.57 -20.51
N TRP A 54 4.69 -26.65 -20.90
CA TRP A 54 5.69 -27.29 -20.04
C TRP A 54 6.80 -26.30 -19.63
N GLY A 55 7.07 -26.15 -18.33
CA GLY A 55 7.99 -25.15 -17.80
C GLY A 55 7.50 -23.70 -17.89
N GLY A 56 6.25 -23.48 -18.33
CA GLY A 56 5.62 -22.17 -18.45
C GLY A 56 5.35 -21.51 -17.10
N LYS A 57 5.64 -20.19 -17.01
CA LYS A 57 5.58 -19.42 -15.76
C LYS A 57 4.91 -18.06 -15.94
N THR A 58 4.33 -17.80 -17.10
CA THR A 58 3.79 -16.50 -17.51
C THR A 58 2.39 -16.67 -18.13
N PRO A 59 1.61 -15.58 -18.25
CA PRO A 59 0.28 -15.63 -18.85
C PRO A 59 0.20 -16.16 -20.29
N GLU A 60 1.32 -16.25 -21.02
CA GLU A 60 1.37 -16.87 -22.34
C GLU A 60 1.27 -18.42 -22.29
N GLY A 61 1.41 -18.99 -21.10
CA GLY A 61 1.22 -20.42 -20.83
C GLY A 61 1.88 -20.86 -19.53
N PHE A 62 1.18 -21.71 -18.79
CA PHE A 62 1.62 -22.22 -17.50
C PHE A 62 1.80 -23.74 -17.50
N ASP A 63 2.78 -24.25 -16.74
CA ASP A 63 2.65 -25.56 -16.14
C ASP A 63 2.02 -25.47 -14.74
N CYS A 64 1.75 -26.60 -14.09
CA CYS A 64 1.02 -26.62 -12.83
C CYS A 64 1.75 -25.88 -11.69
N ALA A 65 3.07 -26.05 -11.57
CA ALA A 65 3.89 -25.41 -10.54
C ALA A 65 4.22 -23.97 -10.89
N GLY A 66 4.40 -23.66 -12.17
CA GLY A 66 4.57 -22.30 -12.68
C GLY A 66 3.31 -21.45 -12.44
N PHE A 67 2.13 -22.02 -12.62
CA PHE A 67 0.85 -21.38 -12.33
C PHE A 67 0.73 -21.03 -10.84
N THR A 68 0.87 -21.99 -9.95
CA THR A 68 0.77 -21.73 -8.50
C THR A 68 1.82 -20.75 -8.04
N ARG A 69 3.08 -20.88 -8.50
CA ARG A 69 4.15 -19.94 -8.21
C ARG A 69 3.82 -18.53 -8.70
N PHE A 70 3.33 -18.40 -9.93
CA PHE A 70 2.93 -17.11 -10.50
C PHE A 70 1.82 -16.46 -9.66
N ILE A 71 0.75 -17.19 -9.35
CA ILE A 71 -0.36 -16.66 -8.55
C ILE A 71 0.12 -16.22 -7.16
N TYR A 72 0.85 -17.07 -6.44
CA TYR A 72 1.33 -16.73 -5.09
C TYR A 72 2.36 -15.61 -5.08
N SER A 73 3.15 -15.45 -6.15
CA SER A 73 4.09 -14.33 -6.30
C SER A 73 3.39 -12.98 -6.35
N GLN A 74 2.12 -12.94 -6.83
CA GLN A 74 1.29 -11.73 -6.82
C GLN A 74 0.96 -11.26 -5.38
N PHE A 75 1.16 -12.15 -4.39
CA PHE A 75 0.94 -11.92 -2.97
C PHE A 75 2.26 -11.85 -2.18
N GLY A 76 3.39 -11.69 -2.87
CA GLY A 76 4.72 -11.64 -2.24
C GLY A 76 5.24 -12.97 -1.73
N ILE A 77 4.65 -14.10 -2.14
CA ILE A 77 5.02 -15.45 -1.73
C ILE A 77 5.78 -16.13 -2.87
N ASP A 78 7.08 -16.34 -2.72
CA ASP A 78 7.88 -17.07 -3.71
C ASP A 78 7.80 -18.58 -3.46
N LEU A 79 7.05 -19.28 -4.31
CA LEU A 79 6.98 -20.72 -4.28
C LEU A 79 8.12 -21.34 -5.10
N ALA A 80 8.57 -22.50 -4.68
CA ALA A 80 9.58 -23.29 -5.40
C ALA A 80 9.15 -23.57 -6.87
N PRO A 81 10.10 -23.76 -7.77
CA PRO A 81 9.81 -23.87 -9.21
C PRO A 81 9.12 -25.20 -9.63
N SER A 82 8.91 -26.14 -8.71
CA SER A 82 8.25 -27.42 -9.00
C SER A 82 7.37 -27.90 -7.86
N ALA A 83 6.39 -28.76 -8.14
CA ALA A 83 5.34 -29.15 -7.21
C ALA A 83 5.84 -29.84 -5.92
N ALA A 84 6.79 -30.75 -6.01
CA ALA A 84 7.26 -31.49 -4.84
C ALA A 84 8.01 -30.59 -3.81
N PRO A 85 8.89 -29.65 -4.20
CA PRO A 85 9.42 -28.64 -3.28
C PRO A 85 8.35 -27.68 -2.74
N GLN A 86 7.32 -27.28 -3.52
CA GLN A 86 6.22 -26.44 -3.02
C GLN A 86 5.47 -27.10 -1.85
N TYR A 87 5.27 -28.43 -1.91
CA TYR A 87 4.65 -29.19 -0.81
C TYR A 87 5.39 -29.04 0.52
N LYS A 88 6.73 -28.88 0.46
CA LYS A 88 7.58 -28.75 1.66
C LYS A 88 7.65 -27.32 2.21
N GLN A 89 7.17 -26.33 1.47
CA GLN A 89 7.21 -24.91 1.90
C GLN A 89 6.07 -24.53 2.85
N GLY A 90 4.93 -25.25 2.78
CA GLY A 90 3.77 -24.96 3.61
C GLY A 90 3.61 -25.89 4.81
N LYS A 91 2.73 -25.50 5.73
CA LYS A 91 2.27 -26.37 6.81
C LYS A 91 1.38 -27.48 6.22
N VAL A 92 1.74 -28.74 6.44
CA VAL A 92 0.93 -29.89 5.99
C VAL A 92 -0.48 -29.81 6.59
N VAL A 93 -1.51 -30.01 5.74
CA VAL A 93 -2.91 -29.95 6.08
C VAL A 93 -3.56 -31.31 5.80
N LYS A 94 -4.33 -31.81 6.78
CA LYS A 94 -5.13 -33.02 6.59
C LYS A 94 -6.28 -32.72 5.61
N LYS A 95 -6.74 -33.72 4.85
CA LYS A 95 -7.81 -33.56 3.87
C LYS A 95 -9.12 -33.01 4.47
N ALA A 96 -9.40 -33.36 5.74
CA ALA A 96 -10.56 -32.88 6.48
C ALA A 96 -10.44 -31.40 6.92
N ASP A 97 -9.21 -30.85 6.98
CA ASP A 97 -8.93 -29.50 7.46
C ASP A 97 -8.62 -28.53 6.30
N LEU A 98 -8.91 -28.96 5.05
CA LEU A 98 -8.70 -28.14 3.86
C LEU A 98 -9.50 -26.84 3.94
N ALA A 99 -8.90 -25.77 3.46
CA ALA A 99 -9.54 -24.47 3.30
C ALA A 99 -9.21 -23.88 1.91
N LYS A 100 -9.97 -22.87 1.51
CA LYS A 100 -9.68 -22.07 0.33
C LYS A 100 -8.23 -21.56 0.36
N GLY A 101 -7.55 -21.58 -0.78
CA GLY A 101 -6.17 -21.14 -0.91
C GLY A 101 -5.12 -22.18 -0.46
N ASP A 102 -5.49 -23.35 0.05
CA ASP A 102 -4.51 -24.41 0.28
C ASP A 102 -3.99 -24.98 -1.05
N LEU A 103 -2.73 -25.38 -1.08
CA LEU A 103 -2.17 -26.13 -2.21
C LEU A 103 -2.49 -27.61 -2.07
N VAL A 104 -3.03 -28.24 -3.12
CA VAL A 104 -3.32 -29.65 -3.21
C VAL A 104 -2.42 -30.33 -4.22
N PHE A 105 -1.91 -31.50 -3.88
CA PHE A 105 -0.87 -32.21 -4.63
C PHE A 105 -1.33 -33.59 -5.06
N TYR A 106 -0.96 -33.95 -6.29
CA TYR A 106 -1.39 -35.18 -6.94
C TYR A 106 -0.20 -35.91 -7.56
N GLY A 107 -0.34 -37.22 -7.70
CA GLY A 107 0.60 -38.04 -8.45
C GLY A 107 0.70 -37.63 -9.91
N GLY A 108 1.91 -37.69 -10.45
CA GLY A 108 2.19 -37.34 -11.85
C GLY A 108 1.81 -38.44 -12.84
N SER A 109 2.09 -38.20 -14.13
CA SER A 109 1.86 -39.17 -15.21
C SER A 109 2.75 -40.41 -15.11
N ARG A 110 3.97 -40.28 -14.54
CA ARG A 110 4.94 -41.38 -14.41
C ARG A 110 4.76 -42.18 -13.13
N SER A 111 4.16 -41.59 -12.09
CA SER A 111 3.92 -42.25 -10.81
C SER A 111 2.73 -41.63 -10.10
N THR A 112 1.79 -42.44 -9.66
CA THR A 112 0.64 -42.00 -8.85
C THR A 112 1.03 -41.74 -7.40
N LYS A 113 2.22 -42.20 -6.97
CA LYS A 113 2.73 -42.08 -5.59
C LYS A 113 3.75 -40.95 -5.39
N ALA A 114 4.27 -40.37 -6.48
CA ALA A 114 5.21 -39.24 -6.42
C ALA A 114 4.54 -37.95 -6.88
N ILE A 115 4.72 -36.87 -6.13
CA ILE A 115 4.13 -35.54 -6.46
C ILE A 115 4.61 -35.11 -7.85
N GLY A 116 3.66 -34.91 -8.75
CA GLY A 116 3.91 -34.47 -10.12
C GLY A 116 2.90 -33.42 -10.59
N HIS A 117 1.96 -33.01 -9.72
CA HIS A 117 0.97 -32.00 -10.05
C HIS A 117 0.52 -31.24 -8.80
N VAL A 118 0.09 -29.97 -8.99
CA VAL A 118 -0.36 -29.08 -7.92
C VAL A 118 -1.50 -28.18 -8.42
N GLY A 119 -2.40 -27.81 -7.50
CA GLY A 119 -3.47 -26.83 -7.72
C GLY A 119 -3.80 -26.09 -6.45
N ILE A 120 -4.62 -25.04 -6.55
CA ILE A 120 -5.07 -24.17 -5.47
C ILE A 120 -6.52 -24.50 -5.15
N VAL A 121 -6.87 -24.79 -3.91
CA VAL A 121 -8.26 -25.06 -3.48
C VAL A 121 -9.09 -23.79 -3.65
N THR A 122 -10.18 -23.88 -4.41
CA THR A 122 -11.12 -22.78 -4.65
C THR A 122 -12.36 -22.86 -3.76
N GLU A 123 -12.79 -24.07 -3.42
CA GLU A 123 -13.98 -24.28 -2.62
C GLU A 123 -13.88 -25.61 -1.87
N VAL A 124 -14.42 -25.66 -0.65
CA VAL A 124 -14.52 -26.88 0.16
C VAL A 124 -15.98 -27.14 0.49
N GLY A 125 -16.49 -28.30 0.05
CA GLY A 125 -17.85 -28.77 0.32
C GLY A 125 -17.85 -29.98 1.24
N VAL A 126 -19.05 -30.43 1.62
CA VAL A 126 -19.27 -31.57 2.55
C VAL A 126 -18.61 -32.85 2.05
N ASP A 127 -18.64 -33.11 0.72
CA ASP A 127 -18.17 -34.36 0.14
C ASP A 127 -16.90 -34.23 -0.70
N GLY A 128 -16.21 -33.11 -0.68
CA GLY A 128 -15.02 -32.89 -1.49
C GLY A 128 -14.71 -31.43 -1.69
N PHE A 129 -13.78 -31.13 -2.56
CA PHE A 129 -13.33 -29.77 -2.84
C PHE A 129 -13.10 -29.56 -4.34
N SER A 130 -13.16 -28.30 -4.75
CA SER A 130 -12.75 -27.84 -6.09
C SER A 130 -11.39 -27.15 -6.00
N PHE A 131 -10.64 -27.20 -7.08
CA PHE A 131 -9.31 -26.56 -7.16
C PHE A 131 -9.02 -26.07 -8.57
N ILE A 132 -8.32 -24.95 -8.68
CA ILE A 132 -7.84 -24.37 -9.93
C ILE A 132 -6.38 -24.77 -10.18
N HIS A 133 -6.07 -25.15 -11.40
CA HIS A 133 -4.74 -25.62 -11.79
C HIS A 133 -4.49 -25.49 -13.30
N ALA A 134 -3.22 -25.47 -13.74
CA ALA A 134 -2.88 -25.61 -15.15
C ALA A 134 -2.84 -27.10 -15.51
N SER A 135 -3.86 -27.54 -16.24
CA SER A 135 -3.99 -28.87 -16.83
C SER A 135 -3.52 -28.87 -18.28
N ARG A 136 -3.38 -30.06 -18.91
CA ARG A 136 -3.04 -30.16 -20.35
C ARG A 136 -4.03 -29.43 -21.26
N SER A 137 -5.28 -29.25 -20.82
CA SER A 137 -6.32 -28.49 -21.53
C SER A 137 -6.33 -27.00 -21.16
N GLY A 138 -5.30 -26.49 -20.46
CA GLY A 138 -5.21 -25.13 -19.98
C GLY A 138 -5.55 -25.00 -18.49
N VAL A 139 -5.56 -23.75 -18.00
CA VAL A 139 -5.95 -23.43 -16.63
C VAL A 139 -7.46 -23.64 -16.49
N ARG A 140 -7.85 -24.46 -15.52
CA ARG A 140 -9.26 -24.81 -15.27
C ARG A 140 -9.52 -25.12 -13.81
N ILE A 141 -10.79 -25.11 -13.43
CA ILE A 141 -11.24 -25.64 -12.14
C ILE A 141 -11.63 -27.10 -12.33
N SER A 142 -11.17 -27.95 -11.42
CA SER A 142 -11.48 -29.39 -11.37
C SER A 142 -12.03 -29.77 -10.00
N SER A 143 -12.80 -30.85 -9.96
CA SER A 143 -13.31 -31.46 -8.73
C SER A 143 -12.38 -32.54 -8.20
N SER A 144 -12.18 -32.60 -6.89
CA SER A 144 -11.49 -33.72 -6.22
C SER A 144 -12.18 -35.06 -6.42
N LYS A 145 -13.45 -35.06 -6.88
CA LYS A 145 -14.25 -36.26 -7.19
C LYS A 145 -13.95 -36.84 -8.57
N GLU A 146 -13.34 -36.07 -9.48
CA GLU A 146 -12.96 -36.58 -10.79
C GLU A 146 -12.07 -37.83 -10.63
N PRO A 147 -12.36 -38.96 -11.34
CA PRO A 147 -11.63 -40.23 -11.13
C PRO A 147 -10.13 -40.12 -11.29
N TYR A 148 -9.67 -39.18 -12.11
CA TYR A 148 -8.25 -38.93 -12.31
C TYR A 148 -7.60 -38.36 -11.04
N TYR A 149 -8.21 -37.37 -10.36
CA TYR A 149 -7.66 -36.69 -9.19
C TYR A 149 -7.92 -37.47 -7.92
N SER A 150 -9.10 -38.12 -7.77
CA SER A 150 -9.42 -38.90 -6.57
C SER A 150 -8.41 -40.02 -6.32
N ARG A 151 -7.93 -40.69 -7.38
CA ARG A 151 -6.96 -41.80 -7.30
C ARG A 151 -5.51 -41.34 -7.14
N ARG A 152 -5.23 -40.04 -7.35
CA ARG A 152 -3.86 -39.48 -7.36
C ARG A 152 -3.58 -38.49 -6.25
N TYR A 153 -4.57 -38.21 -5.41
CA TYR A 153 -4.36 -37.28 -4.29
C TYR A 153 -3.27 -37.79 -3.35
N ILE A 154 -2.26 -36.93 -3.06
CA ILE A 154 -1.13 -37.25 -2.18
C ILE A 154 -1.25 -36.47 -0.88
N GLY A 155 -1.63 -35.22 -0.91
CA GLY A 155 -1.70 -34.38 0.28
C GLY A 155 -1.94 -32.93 -0.04
N ALA A 156 -1.93 -32.10 0.99
CA ALA A 156 -2.07 -30.65 0.89
C ALA A 156 -1.15 -29.91 1.85
N CYS A 157 -0.84 -28.66 1.53
CA CYS A 157 -0.18 -27.77 2.47
C CYS A 157 -0.81 -26.36 2.41
N ARG A 158 -0.77 -25.68 3.55
CA ARG A 158 -1.20 -24.28 3.70
C ARG A 158 0.02 -23.38 3.65
N ILE A 159 0.03 -22.52 2.65
CA ILE A 159 1.04 -21.48 2.46
C ILE A 159 0.54 -20.17 3.09
N LEU A 160 -0.76 -19.88 2.93
CA LEU A 160 -1.39 -18.68 3.47
C LEU A 160 -1.49 -18.82 4.99
N ASN A 161 -0.73 -18.05 5.71
CA ASN A 161 -0.95 -17.74 7.11
C ASN A 161 -1.45 -16.28 7.16
N SER A 162 -1.97 -15.82 8.28
CA SER A 162 -2.53 -14.48 8.45
C SER A 162 -1.61 -13.31 8.07
N VAL A 163 -0.35 -13.60 7.70
CA VAL A 163 0.68 -12.63 7.34
C VAL A 163 0.65 -12.24 5.84
N TYR A 164 0.02 -13.04 4.97
CA TYR A 164 0.08 -12.85 3.51
C TYR A 164 -1.28 -12.50 2.93
N ALA A 165 -1.67 -11.25 3.03
CA ALA A 165 -2.98 -10.86 2.52
C ALA A 165 -2.99 -9.51 1.82
N MET A 166 -2.47 -9.47 0.58
CA MET A 166 -2.95 -8.53 -0.46
C MET A 166 -2.39 -8.90 -1.85
N PRO A 167 -3.20 -9.02 -2.91
CA PRO A 167 -2.68 -9.19 -4.26
C PRO A 167 -2.02 -7.90 -4.73
N LEU A 168 -0.78 -8.02 -5.10
CA LEU A 168 -0.05 -7.00 -5.84
C LEU A 168 -0.18 -7.38 -7.32
N ARG A 169 -0.95 -6.63 -8.09
CA ARG A 169 -1.23 -6.96 -9.49
C ARG A 169 0.01 -6.95 -10.35
N HIS A 170 0.24 -8.03 -11.08
CA HIS A 170 1.04 -8.03 -12.29
C HIS A 170 0.11 -7.65 -13.46
N ILE A 171 0.29 -6.45 -14.03
CA ILE A 171 -0.36 -6.09 -15.30
C ILE A 171 0.65 -6.42 -16.40
N PRO A 172 0.28 -7.21 -17.42
CA PRO A 172 1.11 -7.42 -18.60
C PRO A 172 1.45 -6.06 -19.22
N LYS A 173 2.66 -5.88 -19.74
CA LYS A 173 2.99 -4.76 -20.61
C LYS A 173 1.95 -4.69 -21.71
N TYR A 174 1.17 -3.62 -21.71
CA TYR A 174 0.16 -3.37 -22.73
C TYR A 174 0.87 -2.91 -23.99
N GLU A 175 0.87 -3.76 -25.02
CA GLU A 175 1.06 -3.31 -26.40
C GLU A 175 -0.28 -2.75 -26.88
N ASP A 176 -0.21 -1.51 -27.36
CA ASP A 176 -1.32 -0.70 -27.84
C ASP A 176 -2.14 -1.45 -28.92
N SER A 177 -3.30 -1.95 -28.54
CA SER A 177 -4.34 -2.35 -29.48
C SER A 177 -5.59 -1.53 -29.25
N THR A 178 -5.64 -0.38 -29.89
CA THR A 178 -6.85 0.42 -30.07
C THR A 178 -7.96 -0.41 -30.70
N LYS A 179 -8.95 -0.83 -29.92
CA LYS A 179 -10.40 -0.86 -30.18
C LYS A 179 -11.14 -1.74 -29.16
N ASN A 180 -12.17 -1.15 -28.51
CA ASN A 180 -13.21 -1.82 -27.72
C ASN A 180 -12.87 -2.29 -26.29
N ASN A 181 -12.62 -1.39 -25.33
CA ASN A 181 -12.62 -1.77 -23.90
C ASN A 181 -13.12 -0.67 -22.93
N LYS A 182 -14.22 0.03 -23.26
CA LYS A 182 -14.85 0.97 -22.31
C LYS A 182 -15.64 0.30 -21.16
N VAL A 183 -15.91 -0.99 -21.21
CA VAL A 183 -16.81 -1.67 -20.25
C VAL A 183 -16.06 -2.39 -19.12
N LYS A 184 -14.75 -2.66 -19.22
CA LYS A 184 -13.99 -3.45 -18.23
C LYS A 184 -13.17 -2.66 -17.20
N LEU A 185 -13.03 -1.35 -17.31
CA LEU A 185 -12.29 -0.52 -16.36
C LEU A 185 -13.05 -0.29 -15.03
N GLN A 186 -14.37 -0.39 -15.03
CA GLN A 186 -15.22 -0.02 -13.88
C GLN A 186 -15.13 -0.99 -12.68
N ASP A 187 -14.65 -2.22 -12.86
CA ASP A 187 -14.55 -3.24 -11.81
C ASP A 187 -13.13 -3.46 -11.27
N SER A 188 -12.13 -2.70 -11.76
CA SER A 188 -10.74 -2.86 -11.31
C SER A 188 -10.42 -1.94 -10.14
N LEU A 189 -9.81 -2.47 -9.07
CA LEU A 189 -9.31 -1.64 -7.95
C LEU A 189 -7.98 -0.99 -8.32
N ILE A 190 -7.76 0.20 -7.77
CA ILE A 190 -6.53 0.98 -7.90
C ILE A 190 -5.76 0.82 -6.59
N THR A 191 -4.49 0.46 -6.67
CA THR A 191 -3.58 0.33 -5.52
C THR A 191 -2.63 1.52 -5.47
N ILE A 192 -2.65 2.26 -4.37
CA ILE A 192 -1.73 3.39 -4.12
C ILE A 192 -0.81 3.00 -2.97
N ALA A 193 0.50 3.09 -3.19
CA ALA A 193 1.52 2.91 -2.15
C ALA A 193 2.04 4.27 -1.69
N MET A 194 2.09 4.48 -0.37
CA MET A 194 2.51 5.73 0.24
C MET A 194 3.62 5.48 1.25
N VAL A 195 4.62 6.36 1.26
CA VAL A 195 5.72 6.36 2.23
C VAL A 195 5.97 7.78 2.77
N GLY A 196 6.73 7.86 3.87
CA GLY A 196 7.10 9.11 4.53
C GLY A 196 8.33 9.80 3.94
N ASP A 197 9.16 10.36 4.82
CA ASP A 197 10.29 11.22 4.48
C ASP A 197 11.46 10.41 3.92
N MET A 198 12.00 10.87 2.78
CA MET A 198 13.13 10.25 2.11
C MET A 198 14.27 11.27 1.89
N MET A 199 15.36 11.07 2.63
CA MET A 199 16.62 11.77 2.48
C MET A 199 17.72 10.70 2.38
N LEU A 200 18.05 10.29 1.14
CA LEU A 200 18.84 9.09 0.84
C LEU A 200 20.34 9.21 1.17
N GLY A 201 20.72 10.26 1.86
CA GLY A 201 22.06 10.63 2.24
C GLY A 201 22.37 12.06 1.85
N THR A 202 23.43 12.63 2.42
CA THR A 202 23.79 14.03 2.18
C THR A 202 25.27 14.20 1.86
N THR A 203 25.58 15.19 1.02
CA THR A 203 26.96 15.64 0.74
C THR A 203 27.29 16.95 1.48
N TYR A 204 26.38 17.49 2.28
CA TYR A 204 26.53 18.75 2.99
C TYR A 204 26.10 18.61 4.45
N PRO A 205 26.79 19.24 5.44
CA PRO A 205 28.08 19.95 5.31
C PRO A 205 29.26 18.99 5.12
N SER A 206 29.05 17.72 5.39
CA SER A 206 30.00 16.63 5.17
C SER A 206 29.34 15.48 4.42
N ARG A 207 30.17 14.67 3.74
CA ARG A 207 29.69 13.51 2.99
C ARG A 207 29.23 12.40 3.92
N GLN A 208 27.94 12.12 3.93
CA GLN A 208 27.29 11.05 4.68
C GLN A 208 26.36 10.30 3.70
N LEU A 209 26.93 9.47 2.87
CA LEU A 209 26.21 8.68 1.89
C LEU A 209 26.20 7.20 2.31
N PRO A 210 25.13 6.45 1.98
CA PRO A 210 25.06 5.03 2.26
C PRO A 210 26.10 4.25 1.44
N ALA A 211 26.39 3.01 1.87
CA ALA A 211 27.25 2.10 1.12
C ALA A 211 26.71 1.87 -0.30
N ASN A 212 27.61 1.54 -1.24
CA ASN A 212 27.28 1.26 -2.64
C ASN A 212 26.45 2.36 -3.31
N ASP A 213 26.70 3.64 -2.94
CA ASP A 213 25.93 4.80 -3.41
C ASP A 213 24.41 4.62 -3.29
N GLY A 214 23.95 3.88 -2.26
CA GLY A 214 22.56 3.72 -1.93
C GLY A 214 21.76 2.72 -2.79
N LYS A 215 22.38 1.96 -3.66
CA LYS A 215 21.71 1.03 -4.59
C LYS A 215 20.85 -0.03 -3.89
N GLU A 216 21.16 -0.35 -2.63
CA GLU A 216 20.47 -1.36 -1.82
C GLU A 216 19.42 -0.76 -0.86
N LEU A 217 19.23 0.56 -0.87
CA LEU A 217 18.35 1.24 0.09
C LEU A 217 16.90 0.74 0.05
N PHE A 218 16.38 0.43 -1.12
CA PHE A 218 14.99 0.02 -1.30
C PHE A 218 14.79 -1.48 -1.54
N ASP A 219 15.83 -2.32 -1.40
CA ASP A 219 15.78 -3.74 -1.79
C ASP A 219 14.64 -4.52 -1.12
N ASP A 220 14.36 -4.27 0.16
CA ASP A 220 13.31 -4.98 0.88
C ASP A 220 11.89 -4.50 0.52
N CYS A 221 11.74 -3.30 -0.06
CA CYS A 221 10.43 -2.69 -0.30
C CYS A 221 10.15 -2.29 -1.76
N LYS A 222 11.17 -2.23 -2.65
CA LYS A 222 10.99 -1.76 -4.03
C LYS A 222 9.97 -2.56 -4.83
N GLU A 223 9.91 -3.88 -4.63
CA GLU A 223 8.92 -4.70 -5.32
C GLU A 223 7.50 -4.38 -4.87
N LEU A 224 7.30 -4.01 -3.61
CA LEU A 224 6.02 -3.56 -3.09
C LEU A 224 5.60 -2.22 -3.72
N LEU A 225 6.53 -1.27 -3.83
CA LEU A 225 6.29 0.03 -4.46
C LEU A 225 6.00 -0.10 -5.97
N ARG A 226 6.82 -0.88 -6.71
CA ARG A 226 6.67 -1.10 -8.15
C ARG A 226 5.38 -1.80 -8.56
N ARG A 227 4.82 -2.62 -7.66
CA ARG A 227 3.57 -3.36 -7.90
C ARG A 227 2.32 -2.51 -7.70
N ALA A 228 2.41 -1.44 -6.95
CA ALA A 228 1.31 -0.48 -6.84
C ALA A 228 1.01 0.15 -8.22
N ASP A 229 -0.22 0.60 -8.42
CA ASP A 229 -0.57 1.37 -9.63
C ASP A 229 0.08 2.74 -9.60
N VAL A 230 0.24 3.30 -8.39
CA VAL A 230 0.95 4.56 -8.13
C VAL A 230 1.70 4.45 -6.80
N ALA A 231 2.96 4.89 -6.79
CA ALA A 231 3.76 5.02 -5.57
C ALA A 231 4.12 6.50 -5.32
N VAL A 232 3.89 6.96 -4.08
CA VAL A 232 4.08 8.36 -3.67
C VAL A 232 4.88 8.47 -2.38
N GLY A 233 5.62 9.58 -2.19
CA GLY A 233 6.40 9.85 -1.00
C GLY A 233 6.86 11.30 -0.90
N ASN A 234 7.68 11.62 0.10
CA ASN A 234 8.27 12.94 0.29
C ASN A 234 9.78 12.94 0.02
N CYS A 235 10.22 13.75 -0.94
CA CYS A 235 11.65 13.99 -1.21
C CYS A 235 12.17 15.09 -0.27
N GLU A 236 12.72 14.70 0.87
CA GLU A 236 13.15 15.63 1.93
C GLU A 236 14.61 16.03 1.78
N GLY A 237 14.84 17.06 1.00
CA GLY A 237 16.18 17.59 0.68
C GLY A 237 16.33 17.89 -0.80
N ALA A 238 17.41 18.60 -1.15
CA ALA A 238 17.70 18.92 -2.53
C ALA A 238 18.47 17.79 -3.21
N ILE A 239 18.09 17.43 -4.44
CA ILE A 239 18.88 16.59 -5.36
C ILE A 239 19.68 17.54 -6.26
N SER A 240 20.89 17.91 -5.81
CA SER A 240 21.58 19.07 -6.39
C SER A 240 23.09 19.04 -6.15
N ASN A 241 23.83 19.72 -6.99
CA ASN A 241 25.23 20.07 -6.80
C ASN A 241 25.41 21.53 -6.28
N SER A 242 24.34 22.30 -6.09
CA SER A 242 24.42 23.67 -5.60
C SER A 242 25.18 23.76 -4.27
N THR A 243 26.05 24.75 -4.17
CA THR A 243 26.85 25.01 -2.95
C THR A 243 26.29 26.15 -2.09
N LYS A 244 25.27 26.85 -2.57
CA LYS A 244 24.69 28.04 -1.93
C LYS A 244 23.64 27.63 -0.90
N CYS A 245 24.08 27.19 0.28
CA CYS A 245 23.19 26.84 1.39
C CYS A 245 22.47 28.07 1.92
N THR A 246 21.14 27.96 2.12
CA THR A 246 20.30 29.04 2.70
C THR A 246 20.12 28.90 4.20
N LYS A 247 20.43 27.75 4.77
CA LYS A 247 20.29 27.49 6.22
C LYS A 247 21.39 28.20 7.01
N GLY A 248 21.02 28.79 8.15
CA GLY A 248 21.96 29.38 9.10
C GLY A 248 22.90 28.34 9.73
N LYS A 249 23.88 28.81 10.53
CA LYS A 249 24.84 27.95 11.25
C LYS A 249 24.39 27.62 12.68
N GLY A 250 23.10 27.62 12.97
CA GLY A 250 22.57 27.33 14.30
C GLY A 250 22.62 25.83 14.64
N LYS A 251 22.59 25.53 15.95
CA LYS A 251 22.63 24.14 16.49
C LYS A 251 21.58 23.21 15.90
N TYR A 252 20.42 23.74 15.47
CA TYR A 252 19.28 23.00 14.89
C TYR A 252 19.08 23.32 13.40
N SER A 253 20.10 23.82 12.73
CA SER A 253 20.04 24.20 11.32
C SER A 253 20.64 23.08 10.47
N TYR A 254 19.79 22.20 9.97
CA TYR A 254 20.18 21.09 9.10
C TYR A 254 19.89 21.45 7.64
N ALA A 255 20.82 21.09 6.75
CA ALA A 255 20.61 21.21 5.31
C ALA A 255 21.01 19.90 4.63
N PHE A 256 20.18 19.42 3.70
CA PHE A 256 20.33 18.13 3.06
C PHE A 256 20.51 18.29 1.56
N ARG A 257 21.61 17.68 1.05
CA ARG A 257 21.94 17.70 -0.37
C ARG A 257 22.31 16.31 -0.87
N MET A 258 21.39 15.67 -1.54
CA MET A 258 21.60 14.40 -2.24
C MET A 258 22.35 14.60 -3.56
N PRO A 259 23.24 13.69 -3.98
CA PRO A 259 23.84 13.74 -5.30
C PRO A 259 22.77 13.68 -6.42
N PRO A 260 22.95 14.35 -7.56
CA PRO A 260 22.03 14.27 -8.71
C PRO A 260 21.73 12.84 -9.18
N SER A 261 22.70 11.93 -9.13
CA SER A 261 22.52 10.51 -9.47
C SER A 261 21.50 9.78 -8.60
N TYR A 262 21.18 10.32 -7.42
CA TYR A 262 20.20 9.68 -6.50
C TYR A 262 18.75 9.78 -6.99
N ALA A 263 18.48 10.60 -8.00
CA ALA A 263 17.18 10.58 -8.68
C ALA A 263 16.87 9.21 -9.30
N GLU A 264 17.90 8.48 -9.75
CA GLU A 264 17.77 7.12 -10.28
C GLU A 264 17.30 6.12 -9.23
N LEU A 265 17.68 6.32 -7.96
CA LEU A 265 17.26 5.44 -6.85
C LEU A 265 15.74 5.54 -6.60
N PHE A 266 15.17 6.75 -6.69
CA PHE A 266 13.71 6.93 -6.60
C PHE A 266 13.00 6.26 -7.77
N LYS A 267 13.56 6.39 -8.99
CA LYS A 267 12.99 5.74 -10.18
C LYS A 267 13.07 4.23 -10.09
N ASP A 268 14.22 3.71 -9.68
CA ASP A 268 14.41 2.26 -9.49
C ASP A 268 13.47 1.70 -8.41
N ALA A 269 13.23 2.44 -7.34
CA ALA A 269 12.27 2.07 -6.31
C ALA A 269 10.82 2.04 -6.82
N GLY A 270 10.49 2.74 -7.91
CA GLY A 270 9.18 2.74 -8.54
C GLY A 270 8.29 3.94 -8.19
N PHE A 271 8.86 5.04 -7.69
CA PHE A 271 8.07 6.24 -7.39
C PHE A 271 7.57 6.95 -8.65
N ASP A 272 6.30 7.37 -8.62
CA ASP A 272 5.63 8.12 -9.68
C ASP A 272 5.47 9.59 -9.33
N PHE A 273 5.20 9.91 -8.06
CA PHE A 273 5.04 11.27 -7.56
C PHE A 273 5.84 11.49 -6.27
N LEU A 274 6.48 12.65 -6.16
CA LEU A 274 7.19 13.07 -4.96
C LEU A 274 6.76 14.46 -4.50
N SER A 275 6.50 14.61 -3.20
CA SER A 275 6.30 15.91 -2.57
C SER A 275 7.63 16.65 -2.51
N LEU A 276 7.62 17.93 -2.90
CA LEU A 276 8.66 18.91 -2.65
C LEU A 276 8.20 19.99 -1.64
N ALA A 277 7.04 19.79 -1.01
CA ALA A 277 6.48 20.74 -0.06
C ALA A 277 6.98 20.48 1.37
N ASN A 278 8.28 20.57 1.62
CA ASN A 278 8.87 20.33 2.93
C ASN A 278 9.88 21.43 3.32
N ASN A 279 10.34 21.41 4.57
CA ASN A 279 11.24 22.41 5.15
C ASN A 279 12.70 22.28 4.66
N HIS A 280 13.02 21.28 3.82
CA HIS A 280 14.36 21.05 3.25
C HIS A 280 14.45 21.28 1.73
N SER A 281 13.35 21.50 1.04
CA SER A 281 13.35 21.72 -0.42
C SER A 281 14.17 22.97 -0.80
N ASN A 282 14.18 24.00 0.03
CA ASN A 282 14.88 25.26 -0.22
C ASN A 282 16.25 25.37 0.47
N ASP A 283 16.83 24.27 0.93
CA ASP A 283 18.12 24.27 1.62
C ASP A 283 19.26 24.87 0.78
N PHE A 284 19.17 24.75 -0.53
CA PHE A 284 20.11 25.27 -1.52
C PHE A 284 19.46 26.27 -2.49
N ASN A 285 18.54 27.09 -1.97
CA ASN A 285 17.79 28.14 -2.66
C ASN A 285 17.01 27.64 -3.90
N THR A 286 16.51 28.56 -4.69
CA THR A 286 15.77 28.27 -5.92
C THR A 286 16.59 27.48 -6.94
N ASP A 287 17.92 27.61 -6.97
CA ASP A 287 18.78 26.85 -7.88
C ASP A 287 18.75 25.36 -7.51
N GLY A 288 18.86 25.04 -6.20
CA GLY A 288 18.74 23.67 -5.72
C GLY A 288 17.35 23.04 -5.99
N ILE A 289 16.28 23.83 -5.84
CA ILE A 289 14.93 23.36 -6.19
C ILE A 289 14.83 23.06 -7.67
N LYS A 290 15.26 23.98 -8.55
CA LYS A 290 15.21 23.80 -10.02
C LYS A 290 16.05 22.61 -10.49
N GLU A 291 17.20 22.37 -9.86
CA GLU A 291 18.05 21.22 -10.17
C GLU A 291 17.35 19.92 -9.74
N THR A 292 16.74 19.89 -8.54
CA THR A 292 15.90 18.77 -8.07
C THR A 292 14.77 18.46 -9.05
N MET A 293 14.02 19.47 -9.49
CA MET A 293 12.95 19.33 -10.46
C MET A 293 13.49 18.75 -11.79
N LYS A 294 14.60 19.27 -12.29
CA LYS A 294 15.26 18.77 -13.51
C LYS A 294 15.67 17.30 -13.39
N MET A 295 16.19 16.88 -12.23
CA MET A 295 16.57 15.48 -11.99
C MET A 295 15.34 14.58 -11.98
N LEU A 296 14.27 14.97 -11.31
CA LEU A 296 13.01 14.21 -11.28
C LEU A 296 12.35 14.15 -12.67
N ASP A 297 12.35 15.24 -13.44
CA ASP A 297 11.86 15.26 -14.82
C ASP A 297 12.62 14.26 -15.71
N SER A 298 13.95 14.18 -15.56
CA SER A 298 14.76 13.23 -16.33
C SER A 298 14.43 11.76 -16.02
N MET A 299 13.87 11.50 -14.85
CA MET A 299 13.40 10.18 -14.41
C MET A 299 11.89 9.95 -14.67
N ASN A 300 11.19 10.94 -15.26
CA ASN A 300 9.74 10.94 -15.42
C ASN A 300 8.99 10.75 -14.10
N ILE A 301 9.52 11.30 -13.00
CA ILE A 301 8.85 11.35 -11.70
C ILE A 301 8.17 12.72 -11.59
N LYS A 302 6.87 12.72 -11.27
CA LYS A 302 6.09 13.94 -11.09
C LYS A 302 6.26 14.48 -9.66
N TYR A 303 6.06 15.78 -9.50
CA TYR A 303 6.25 16.45 -8.21
C TYR A 303 5.33 17.66 -8.08
N ALA A 304 5.16 18.15 -6.85
CA ALA A 304 4.39 19.34 -6.55
C ALA A 304 4.83 19.98 -5.22
N GLY A 305 4.38 21.23 -4.98
CA GLY A 305 4.36 21.83 -3.66
C GLY A 305 5.19 23.08 -3.48
N VAL A 306 6.03 23.47 -4.46
CA VAL A 306 6.86 24.69 -4.35
C VAL A 306 6.16 25.87 -5.02
N LYS A 307 5.92 26.95 -4.25
CA LYS A 307 5.19 28.12 -4.70
C LYS A 307 5.88 28.82 -5.87
N GLY A 308 5.11 29.06 -6.94
CA GLY A 308 5.61 29.73 -8.14
C GLY A 308 6.46 28.87 -9.06
N LEU A 309 6.77 27.60 -8.70
CA LEU A 309 7.57 26.68 -9.53
C LEU A 309 6.78 25.40 -9.91
N CYS A 310 6.19 24.71 -8.96
CA CYS A 310 5.43 23.49 -9.21
C CYS A 310 4.21 23.41 -8.28
N ARG A 311 3.07 23.88 -8.79
CA ARG A 311 1.81 23.96 -8.04
C ARG A 311 1.19 22.58 -7.81
N SER A 312 1.11 21.82 -8.88
CA SER A 312 0.47 20.53 -8.95
C SER A 312 0.95 19.77 -10.18
N SER A 313 0.69 18.50 -10.26
CA SER A 313 0.96 17.70 -11.47
C SER A 313 -0.18 16.73 -11.77
N VAL A 314 -0.30 16.36 -13.05
CA VAL A 314 -1.23 15.34 -13.52
C VAL A 314 -0.42 14.33 -14.36
N ALA A 315 -0.68 13.06 -14.17
CA ALA A 315 -0.13 12.01 -15.00
C ALA A 315 -1.19 10.95 -15.31
N THR A 316 -1.14 10.41 -16.53
CA THR A 316 -1.94 9.24 -16.89
C THR A 316 -1.07 8.00 -16.72
N ILE A 317 -1.44 7.14 -15.78
CA ILE A 317 -0.74 5.89 -15.51
C ILE A 317 -1.75 4.76 -15.69
N ARG A 318 -1.45 3.81 -16.58
CA ARG A 318 -2.33 2.66 -16.87
C ARG A 318 -3.78 3.05 -17.20
N GLY A 319 -3.95 4.17 -17.91
CA GLY A 319 -5.26 4.65 -18.36
C GLY A 319 -6.05 5.46 -17.34
N VAL A 320 -5.58 5.61 -16.10
CA VAL A 320 -6.18 6.43 -15.04
C VAL A 320 -5.39 7.75 -14.92
N LYS A 321 -6.10 8.87 -14.84
CA LYS A 321 -5.51 10.19 -14.62
C LYS A 321 -5.39 10.48 -13.13
N TYR A 322 -4.17 10.61 -12.63
CA TYR A 322 -3.88 10.99 -11.25
C TYR A 322 -3.51 12.46 -11.18
N GLY A 323 -4.26 13.21 -10.35
CA GLY A 323 -3.89 14.54 -9.90
C GLY A 323 -3.08 14.46 -8.60
N TYR A 324 -2.04 15.27 -8.51
CA TYR A 324 -1.18 15.32 -7.33
C TYR A 324 -0.87 16.76 -6.94
N CYS A 325 -1.06 17.10 -5.68
CA CYS A 325 -0.61 18.36 -5.09
C CYS A 325 -0.03 18.12 -3.69
N ALA A 326 0.82 19.06 -3.27
CA ALA A 326 1.53 18.96 -2.00
C ALA A 326 1.55 20.33 -1.30
N PHE A 327 1.41 20.31 0.03
CA PHE A 327 1.35 21.50 0.86
C PHE A 327 2.34 21.41 2.02
N GLY A 328 3.06 22.49 2.30
CA GLY A 328 3.95 22.61 3.45
C GLY A 328 3.50 23.70 4.40
N HIS A 329 4.37 24.06 5.36
CA HIS A 329 4.13 25.17 6.28
C HIS A 329 5.04 26.39 5.99
N ASN A 330 6.08 26.21 5.17
CA ASN A 330 7.08 27.21 4.85
C ASN A 330 6.61 28.22 3.79
N SER A 331 7.16 29.43 3.79
CA SER A 331 6.73 30.52 2.89
C SER A 331 6.97 30.24 1.41
N TYR A 332 7.94 29.40 1.06
CA TYR A 332 8.27 28.99 -0.31
C TYR A 332 7.47 27.76 -0.80
N THR A 333 6.63 27.19 0.06
CA THR A 333 5.69 26.11 -0.31
C THR A 333 4.27 26.68 -0.50
N TYR A 334 3.40 25.97 -1.17
CA TYR A 334 1.97 26.17 -1.02
C TYR A 334 1.58 25.73 0.39
N ARG A 335 1.03 26.66 1.18
CA ARG A 335 0.86 26.45 2.61
C ARG A 335 -0.49 25.83 2.92
N HIS A 336 -0.49 24.78 3.75
CA HIS A 336 -1.73 24.14 4.20
C HIS A 336 -2.59 25.05 5.09
N GLN A 337 -2.03 26.16 5.66
CA GLN A 337 -2.80 27.16 6.40
C GLN A 337 -3.53 28.17 5.47
N ASP A 338 -3.15 28.24 4.19
CA ASP A 338 -3.80 29.12 3.20
C ASP A 338 -4.99 28.39 2.55
N VAL A 339 -6.09 28.33 3.31
CA VAL A 339 -7.30 27.58 2.95
C VAL A 339 -7.83 27.97 1.56
N ALA A 340 -7.78 29.26 1.21
CA ALA A 340 -8.27 29.75 -0.08
C ALA A 340 -7.46 29.17 -1.25
N THR A 341 -6.13 29.27 -1.17
CA THR A 341 -5.23 28.70 -2.17
C THR A 341 -5.34 27.17 -2.23
N VAL A 342 -5.47 26.48 -1.10
CA VAL A 342 -5.65 25.02 -1.07
C VAL A 342 -6.91 24.62 -1.82
N LYS A 343 -8.06 25.23 -1.52
CA LYS A 343 -9.34 24.95 -2.20
C LYS A 343 -9.27 25.22 -3.70
N GLU A 344 -8.65 26.31 -4.10
CA GLU A 344 -8.45 26.64 -5.52
C GLU A 344 -7.64 25.55 -6.25
N ILE A 345 -6.54 25.07 -5.63
CA ILE A 345 -5.71 24.01 -6.21
C ILE A 345 -6.51 22.71 -6.34
N LEU A 346 -7.19 22.29 -5.28
CA LEU A 346 -7.96 21.04 -5.26
C LEU A 346 -9.07 21.06 -6.31
N LYS A 347 -9.85 22.15 -6.39
CA LYS A 347 -10.90 22.32 -7.39
C LYS A 347 -10.36 22.22 -8.81
N SER A 348 -9.28 22.94 -9.11
CA SER A 348 -8.64 22.93 -10.44
C SER A 348 -8.15 21.53 -10.83
N LEU A 349 -7.65 20.73 -9.86
CA LEU A 349 -7.17 19.37 -10.11
C LEU A 349 -8.33 18.40 -10.27
N ARG A 350 -9.38 18.52 -9.45
CA ARG A 350 -10.51 17.59 -9.48
C ARG A 350 -11.15 17.49 -10.87
N ASP A 351 -11.25 18.64 -11.56
CA ASP A 351 -11.78 18.70 -12.93
C ASP A 351 -10.85 18.04 -13.98
N SER A 352 -9.60 17.75 -13.60
CA SER A 352 -8.54 17.31 -14.52
C SER A 352 -8.10 15.85 -14.31
N CYS A 353 -8.57 15.17 -13.26
CA CYS A 353 -8.10 13.84 -12.90
C CYS A 353 -9.24 12.92 -12.46
N ASP A 354 -8.99 11.61 -12.53
CA ASP A 354 -9.89 10.58 -12.03
C ASP A 354 -9.67 10.37 -10.52
N ILE A 355 -8.41 10.34 -10.08
CA ILE A 355 -7.99 10.16 -8.67
C ILE A 355 -7.13 11.36 -8.26
N LEU A 356 -7.48 11.99 -7.13
CA LEU A 356 -6.75 13.13 -6.57
C LEU A 356 -6.01 12.74 -5.28
N ILE A 357 -4.68 12.85 -5.30
CA ILE A 357 -3.79 12.53 -4.18
C ILE A 357 -3.21 13.83 -3.62
N VAL A 358 -3.36 14.03 -2.33
CA VAL A 358 -2.84 15.19 -1.60
C VAL A 358 -1.77 14.77 -0.62
N SER A 359 -0.62 15.43 -0.69
CA SER A 359 0.47 15.31 0.29
C SER A 359 0.54 16.54 1.18
N PHE A 360 0.95 16.38 2.44
CA PHE A 360 1.29 17.53 3.29
C PHE A 360 2.49 17.27 4.19
N HIS A 361 3.23 18.36 4.48
CA HIS A 361 4.33 18.37 5.45
C HIS A 361 4.02 19.37 6.55
N GLY A 362 3.76 18.88 7.76
CA GLY A 362 3.35 19.70 8.89
C GLY A 362 3.34 18.92 10.20
N GLY A 363 2.86 19.57 11.26
CA GLY A 363 2.86 19.01 12.62
C GLY A 363 4.17 19.25 13.38
N ALA A 364 4.11 19.10 14.69
CA ALA A 364 5.26 19.21 15.57
C ALA A 364 6.16 17.96 15.44
N GLU A 365 7.48 18.16 15.53
CA GLU A 365 8.49 17.12 15.36
C GLU A 365 8.90 16.50 16.70
N GLY A 366 9.24 15.21 16.68
CA GLY A 366 9.87 14.52 17.80
C GLY A 366 9.16 13.26 18.26
N LYS A 367 9.88 12.47 19.08
CA LYS A 367 9.41 11.17 19.60
C LYS A 367 8.15 11.27 20.47
N ASP A 368 7.93 12.41 21.10
CA ASP A 368 6.77 12.73 21.93
C ASP A 368 5.58 13.28 21.13
N LYS A 369 5.70 13.40 19.80
CA LYS A 369 4.69 13.98 18.90
C LYS A 369 3.97 12.92 18.04
N THR A 370 3.83 11.72 18.55
CA THR A 370 3.13 10.61 17.87
C THR A 370 1.63 10.79 17.82
N HIS A 371 1.03 11.42 18.84
CA HIS A 371 -0.41 11.66 18.90
C HIS A 371 -0.82 12.84 18.02
N LEU A 372 -2.00 12.73 17.41
CA LEU A 372 -2.59 13.76 16.56
C LEU A 372 -3.50 14.67 17.40
N PRO A 373 -3.13 15.93 17.67
CA PRO A 373 -4.01 16.85 18.39
C PRO A 373 -5.19 17.28 17.50
N GLU A 374 -6.28 17.68 18.13
CA GLU A 374 -7.45 18.22 17.41
C GLU A 374 -7.20 19.63 16.85
N GLY A 375 -6.31 20.38 17.49
CA GLY A 375 -6.05 21.78 17.19
C GLY A 375 -4.77 22.04 16.43
N LYS A 376 -4.37 23.31 16.48
CA LYS A 376 -3.16 23.81 15.86
C LYS A 376 -1.90 23.33 16.58
N GLU A 377 -0.91 22.92 15.80
CA GLU A 377 0.42 22.60 16.30
C GLU A 377 1.42 23.72 16.05
N SER A 378 2.41 23.84 16.94
CA SER A 378 3.57 24.71 16.77
C SER A 378 4.85 23.95 17.12
N PHE A 379 5.95 24.28 16.45
CA PHE A 379 7.27 23.72 16.72
C PHE A 379 8.34 24.77 16.44
N LEU A 380 9.25 25.00 17.42
CA LEU A 380 10.31 26.02 17.36
C LEU A 380 9.80 27.42 16.96
N GLY A 381 8.59 27.78 17.40
CA GLY A 381 7.95 29.07 17.09
C GLY A 381 7.27 29.15 15.72
N GLU A 382 7.33 28.10 14.91
CA GLU A 382 6.64 28.00 13.62
C GLU A 382 5.23 27.43 13.78
N ASP A 383 4.29 27.95 12.99
CA ASP A 383 2.96 27.40 12.81
C ASP A 383 3.03 26.14 11.95
N ARG A 384 2.76 24.99 12.55
CA ARG A 384 2.83 23.69 11.88
C ARG A 384 1.46 23.14 11.45
N GLY A 385 0.38 23.93 11.64
CA GLY A 385 -0.97 23.68 11.14
C GLY A 385 -1.89 22.92 12.08
N SER A 386 -3.16 22.83 11.66
CA SER A 386 -4.20 21.97 12.25
C SER A 386 -4.45 20.82 11.27
N LEU A 387 -3.67 19.76 11.41
CA LEU A 387 -3.55 18.73 10.37
C LEU A 387 -4.83 17.92 10.17
N ARG A 388 -5.58 17.63 11.25
CA ARG A 388 -6.87 16.96 11.16
C ARG A 388 -7.86 17.78 10.32
N SER A 389 -8.04 19.04 10.67
CA SER A 389 -8.95 19.94 9.94
C SER A 389 -8.52 20.14 8.49
N PHE A 390 -7.22 20.23 8.23
CA PHE A 390 -6.69 20.33 6.87
C PHE A 390 -6.99 19.07 6.04
N ALA A 391 -6.72 17.87 6.58
CA ALA A 391 -6.94 16.64 5.86
C ALA A 391 -8.44 16.40 5.56
N HIS A 392 -9.32 16.65 6.55
CA HIS A 392 -10.77 16.58 6.36
C HIS A 392 -11.24 17.54 5.29
N MET A 393 -10.75 18.81 5.32
CA MET A 393 -11.07 19.80 4.30
C MET A 393 -10.62 19.33 2.91
N CYS A 394 -9.44 18.72 2.78
CA CYS A 394 -8.99 18.21 1.49
C CYS A 394 -9.93 17.14 0.93
N ILE A 395 -10.41 16.22 1.76
CA ILE A 395 -11.41 15.22 1.35
C ILE A 395 -12.73 15.89 0.98
N ASP A 396 -13.18 16.87 1.76
CA ASP A 396 -14.43 17.60 1.49
C ASP A 396 -14.38 18.39 0.18
N GLU A 397 -13.20 18.83 -0.24
CA GLU A 397 -12.96 19.51 -1.52
C GLU A 397 -12.62 18.52 -2.67
N GLY A 398 -12.78 17.21 -2.45
CA GLY A 398 -12.72 16.18 -3.48
C GLY A 398 -11.40 15.40 -3.59
N ALA A 399 -10.51 15.46 -2.60
CA ALA A 399 -9.37 14.58 -2.56
C ALA A 399 -9.80 13.13 -2.28
N ASP A 400 -9.15 12.16 -2.93
CA ASP A 400 -9.41 10.72 -2.74
C ASP A 400 -8.47 10.11 -1.70
N ILE A 401 -7.23 10.60 -1.64
CA ILE A 401 -6.20 10.16 -0.70
C ILE A 401 -5.50 11.40 -0.13
N VAL A 402 -5.30 11.42 1.19
CA VAL A 402 -4.46 12.43 1.87
C VAL A 402 -3.40 11.73 2.70
N TYR A 403 -2.13 12.11 2.55
CA TYR A 403 -1.06 11.56 3.37
C TYR A 403 -0.09 12.63 3.82
N GLY A 404 0.42 12.48 5.05
CA GLY A 404 1.26 13.46 5.71
C GLY A 404 2.63 12.92 6.11
N HIS A 405 3.52 13.86 6.34
CA HIS A 405 4.87 13.69 6.86
C HIS A 405 5.34 14.96 7.57
N GLY A 406 6.53 14.95 8.18
CA GLY A 406 7.11 16.09 8.90
C GLY A 406 7.36 15.85 10.40
N PRO A 407 6.50 15.15 11.17
CA PRO A 407 6.77 14.82 12.57
C PRO A 407 7.96 13.91 12.81
N HIS A 408 8.48 13.24 11.76
CA HIS A 408 9.54 12.23 11.80
C HIS A 408 9.22 11.01 12.67
N VAL A 409 7.95 10.81 12.97
CA VAL A 409 7.36 9.64 13.64
C VAL A 409 6.03 9.31 12.99
N CYS A 410 5.64 8.04 13.04
CA CYS A 410 4.32 7.63 12.55
C CYS A 410 3.22 8.19 13.46
N ARG A 411 2.10 8.58 12.86
CA ARG A 411 0.86 8.99 13.52
C ARG A 411 -0.31 8.10 13.11
N ALA A 412 -1.47 8.39 13.65
CA ALA A 412 -2.74 7.72 13.35
C ALA A 412 -3.10 7.80 11.85
N VAL A 413 -3.99 6.88 11.45
CA VAL A 413 -4.66 6.87 10.16
C VAL A 413 -6.18 6.81 10.38
N GLU A 414 -6.97 7.25 9.41
CA GLU A 414 -8.43 7.09 9.45
C GLU A 414 -9.03 6.92 8.05
N ILE A 415 -10.29 6.48 8.00
CA ILE A 415 -11.12 6.57 6.80
C ILE A 415 -12.19 7.62 7.07
N TYR A 416 -12.08 8.77 6.40
CA TYR A 416 -13.02 9.87 6.50
C TYR A 416 -13.90 9.94 5.25
N LYS A 417 -15.23 9.83 5.43
CA LYS A 417 -16.21 9.79 4.32
C LYS A 417 -15.87 8.76 3.23
N GLY A 418 -15.25 7.63 3.62
CA GLY A 418 -14.85 6.55 2.73
C GLY A 418 -13.50 6.75 2.03
N HIS A 419 -12.73 7.80 2.35
CA HIS A 419 -11.43 8.12 1.79
C HIS A 419 -10.33 7.97 2.85
N PHE A 420 -9.12 7.59 2.42
CA PHE A 420 -8.02 7.29 3.35
C PHE A 420 -7.22 8.54 3.70
N ILE A 421 -6.89 8.68 4.98
CA ILE A 421 -6.00 9.71 5.51
C ILE A 421 -4.90 9.06 6.36
N ALA A 422 -3.64 9.39 6.08
CA ALA A 422 -2.49 9.11 6.95
C ALA A 422 -1.90 10.42 7.47
N TYR A 423 -1.82 10.60 8.78
CA TYR A 423 -1.42 11.90 9.36
C TYR A 423 0.10 12.11 9.45
N SER A 424 0.86 11.04 9.54
CA SER A 424 2.32 11.05 9.33
C SER A 424 2.81 9.63 9.09
N LEU A 425 3.58 9.47 8.04
CA LEU A 425 4.26 8.22 7.72
C LEU A 425 5.69 8.16 8.29
N GLY A 426 6.12 9.20 9.04
CA GLY A 426 7.43 9.27 9.66
C GLY A 426 8.58 9.28 8.66
N ASN A 427 9.75 8.86 9.12
CA ASN A 427 10.91 8.67 8.27
C ASN A 427 10.79 7.33 7.51
N PHE A 428 11.00 7.34 6.20
CA PHE A 428 10.95 6.10 5.42
C PHE A 428 12.33 5.62 4.99
N CYS A 429 13.11 6.49 4.34
CA CYS A 429 14.46 6.15 3.93
C CYS A 429 15.39 7.33 4.18
N THR A 430 15.96 7.36 5.38
CA THR A 430 16.82 8.45 5.88
C THR A 430 18.08 7.85 6.53
N PRO A 431 18.99 7.25 5.71
CA PRO A 431 20.15 6.51 6.22
C PRO A 431 21.16 7.37 6.98
N ALA A 432 21.10 8.70 6.84
CA ALA A 432 21.98 9.63 7.54
C ALA A 432 21.27 10.96 7.82
N GLY A 433 21.85 11.79 8.69
CA GLY A 433 21.40 13.18 8.94
C GLY A 433 20.12 13.34 9.77
N ILE A 434 19.25 12.35 9.80
CA ILE A 434 17.99 12.33 10.53
C ILE A 434 18.05 11.22 11.59
N ASN A 435 17.46 11.47 12.77
CA ASN A 435 17.42 10.47 13.84
C ASN A 435 16.42 9.36 13.52
N VAL A 436 16.89 8.12 13.46
CA VAL A 436 16.10 6.91 13.21
C VAL A 436 16.10 5.93 14.39
N SER A 437 16.45 6.40 15.60
CA SER A 437 16.49 5.53 16.78
C SER A 437 15.10 5.29 17.37
N GLY A 438 14.78 4.03 17.67
CA GLY A 438 13.49 3.63 18.25
C GLY A 438 12.34 3.89 17.29
N ILE A 439 11.25 4.52 17.77
CA ILE A 439 10.06 4.79 16.96
C ILE A 439 10.29 5.77 15.80
N SER A 440 11.36 6.60 15.84
CA SER A 440 11.75 7.45 14.71
C SER A 440 12.31 6.62 13.52
N GLY A 441 12.66 5.35 13.74
CA GLY A 441 13.06 4.41 12.70
C GLY A 441 11.90 3.61 12.12
N TYR A 442 10.67 3.82 12.56
CA TYR A 442 9.49 3.20 11.98
C TYR A 442 9.24 3.76 10.58
N ALA A 443 9.18 2.89 9.59
CA ALA A 443 9.23 3.24 8.18
C ALA A 443 8.14 2.48 7.38
N PRO A 444 6.85 2.75 7.60
CA PRO A 444 5.77 2.02 6.95
C PRO A 444 5.75 2.25 5.45
N VAL A 445 5.37 1.22 4.69
CA VAL A 445 4.74 1.37 3.39
C VAL A 445 3.25 1.11 3.59
N ILE A 446 2.39 2.07 3.32
CA ILE A 446 0.95 1.86 3.37
C ILE A 446 0.43 1.69 1.94
N THR A 447 -0.18 0.54 1.67
CA THR A 447 -0.91 0.31 0.42
C THR A 447 -2.40 0.42 0.69
N VAL A 448 -3.11 1.20 -0.14
CA VAL A 448 -4.56 1.35 -0.08
C VAL A 448 -5.14 0.92 -1.42
N ARG A 449 -6.17 0.08 -1.40
CA ARG A 449 -6.94 -0.23 -2.59
C ARG A 449 -8.24 0.56 -2.56
N ILE A 450 -8.46 1.31 -3.63
CA ILE A 450 -9.65 2.13 -3.82
C ILE A 450 -10.37 1.71 -5.09
N ASN A 451 -11.67 1.98 -5.15
CA ASN A 451 -12.43 1.90 -6.39
C ASN A 451 -12.22 3.17 -7.25
N HIS A 452 -12.81 3.22 -8.44
CA HIS A 452 -12.72 4.37 -9.35
C HIS A 452 -13.43 5.64 -8.84
N GLN A 453 -14.19 5.56 -7.76
CA GLN A 453 -14.76 6.70 -7.03
C GLN A 453 -13.88 7.16 -5.87
N GLY A 454 -12.63 6.66 -5.78
CA GLY A 454 -11.70 7.00 -4.71
C GLY A 454 -12.04 6.40 -3.33
N LYS A 455 -13.07 5.53 -3.24
CA LYS A 455 -13.48 4.93 -1.97
C LYS A 455 -12.60 3.75 -1.61
N VAL A 456 -12.17 3.71 -0.34
CA VAL A 456 -11.38 2.62 0.22
C VAL A 456 -12.17 1.32 0.18
N VAL A 457 -11.53 0.28 -0.34
CA VAL A 457 -12.03 -1.09 -0.28
C VAL A 457 -11.30 -1.86 0.82
N ASP A 458 -9.98 -1.74 0.86
CA ASP A 458 -9.11 -2.25 1.91
C ASP A 458 -7.70 -1.65 1.79
N GLY A 459 -6.80 -2.07 2.67
CA GLY A 459 -5.41 -1.67 2.59
C GLY A 459 -4.52 -2.46 3.54
N ARG A 460 -3.23 -2.11 3.56
CA ARG A 460 -2.27 -2.72 4.47
C ARG A 460 -1.18 -1.76 4.90
N ILE A 461 -0.86 -1.77 6.18
CA ILE A 461 0.33 -1.15 6.76
C ILE A 461 1.43 -2.21 6.78
N HIS A 462 2.34 -2.14 5.80
CA HIS A 462 3.51 -3.01 5.77
C HIS A 462 4.56 -2.44 6.72
N SER A 463 4.95 -3.24 7.70
CA SER A 463 5.91 -2.84 8.72
C SER A 463 7.34 -2.93 8.21
N PHE A 464 8.05 -1.79 8.18
CA PHE A 464 9.48 -1.72 7.97
C PHE A 464 10.12 -0.89 9.08
N ILE A 465 11.37 -1.20 9.40
CA ILE A 465 12.17 -0.43 10.34
C ILE A 465 13.50 -0.10 9.66
N GLN A 466 13.96 1.13 9.82
CA GLN A 466 15.27 1.53 9.35
C GLN A 466 16.25 1.74 10.49
N THR A 467 17.53 1.58 10.19
CA THR A 467 18.65 1.87 11.06
C THR A 467 19.65 2.75 10.34
N TYR A 468 20.47 3.48 11.10
CA TYR A 468 21.48 4.36 10.53
C TYR A 468 22.35 3.65 9.47
N GLY A 469 22.58 4.32 8.34
CA GLY A 469 23.35 3.80 7.21
C GLY A 469 22.60 2.83 6.29
N LYS A 470 21.35 2.47 6.62
CA LYS A 470 20.57 1.47 5.86
C LYS A 470 19.20 2.03 5.46
N GLY A 471 18.61 1.44 4.43
CA GLY A 471 17.22 1.65 4.06
C GLY A 471 16.25 0.88 4.96
N PRO A 472 14.93 1.00 4.71
CA PRO A 472 13.91 0.26 5.43
C PRO A 472 14.07 -1.25 5.23
N LYS A 473 14.03 -2.00 6.35
CA LYS A 473 14.10 -3.45 6.41
C LYS A 473 12.80 -4.02 6.93
N LEU A 474 12.36 -5.15 6.39
CA LEU A 474 11.11 -5.79 6.77
C LEU A 474 11.07 -6.09 8.27
N ASP A 475 10.05 -5.62 8.95
CA ASP A 475 9.75 -5.91 10.37
C ASP A 475 8.74 -7.06 10.45
N THR A 476 9.23 -8.26 10.71
CA THR A 476 8.41 -9.48 10.81
C THR A 476 7.54 -9.54 12.06
N GLU A 477 7.77 -8.67 13.05
CA GLU A 477 6.99 -8.58 14.28
C GLU A 477 5.79 -7.61 14.17
N ASN A 478 5.65 -6.93 13.04
CA ASN A 478 4.60 -5.93 12.77
C ASN A 478 4.55 -4.79 13.82
N LYS A 479 5.71 -4.37 14.34
CA LYS A 479 5.80 -3.31 15.37
C LYS A 479 5.21 -2.00 14.87
N VAL A 480 5.47 -1.65 13.60
CA VAL A 480 5.03 -0.38 13.01
C VAL A 480 3.51 -0.37 12.81
N SER A 481 2.93 -1.43 12.26
CA SER A 481 1.47 -1.51 12.08
C SER A 481 0.73 -1.54 13.41
N LYS A 482 1.26 -2.25 14.42
CA LYS A 482 0.71 -2.26 15.78
C LYS A 482 0.76 -0.88 16.43
N ALA A 483 1.85 -0.12 16.24
CA ALA A 483 1.98 1.24 16.75
C ALA A 483 0.96 2.19 16.10
N ILE A 484 0.82 2.17 14.77
CA ILE A 484 -0.16 2.98 14.04
C ILE A 484 -1.58 2.60 14.48
N ARG A 485 -1.90 1.31 14.65
CA ARG A 485 -3.20 0.86 15.17
C ARG A 485 -3.48 1.41 16.56
N SER A 486 -2.50 1.35 17.46
CA SER A 486 -2.64 1.89 18.82
C SER A 486 -2.92 3.39 18.81
N LEU A 487 -2.17 4.16 18.01
CA LEU A 487 -2.37 5.60 17.84
C LEU A 487 -3.74 5.91 17.23
N THR A 488 -4.15 5.17 16.21
CA THR A 488 -5.45 5.32 15.57
C THR A 488 -6.60 5.13 16.56
N ASN A 489 -6.52 4.09 17.39
CA ASN A 489 -7.56 3.79 18.40
C ASN A 489 -7.53 4.78 19.57
N SER A 490 -6.40 5.43 19.87
CA SER A 490 -6.32 6.41 20.96
C SER A 490 -6.70 7.82 20.52
N ASP A 491 -6.38 8.20 19.29
CA ASP A 491 -6.56 9.58 18.82
C ASP A 491 -7.96 9.82 18.22
N PHE A 492 -8.71 8.75 17.90
CA PHE A 492 -10.06 8.83 17.33
C PHE A 492 -11.06 8.01 18.13
N VAL A 493 -12.22 8.60 18.43
CA VAL A 493 -13.36 7.87 19.02
C VAL A 493 -13.93 6.87 18.02
N ASN A 494 -13.99 7.26 16.72
CA ASN A 494 -14.43 6.40 15.64
C ASN A 494 -13.62 6.70 14.36
N PRO A 495 -12.53 5.96 14.13
CA PRO A 495 -11.67 6.18 12.96
C PRO A 495 -12.23 5.60 11.66
N HIS A 496 -13.39 4.95 11.68
CA HIS A 496 -14.02 4.23 10.57
C HIS A 496 -13.07 3.25 9.84
N ILE A 497 -12.06 2.76 10.54
CA ILE A 497 -11.07 1.80 10.06
C ILE A 497 -10.84 0.72 11.11
N GLU A 498 -10.74 -0.52 10.68
CA GLU A 498 -10.29 -1.65 11.50
C GLU A 498 -8.93 -2.12 11.01
N ILE A 499 -7.93 -2.05 11.88
CA ILE A 499 -6.56 -2.50 11.55
C ILE A 499 -6.31 -3.82 12.28
N LEU A 500 -6.02 -4.88 11.51
CA LEU A 500 -5.79 -6.24 12.00
C LEU A 500 -4.33 -6.42 12.46
N ASP A 501 -4.02 -7.55 13.11
CA ASP A 501 -2.68 -7.85 13.67
C ASP A 501 -1.59 -7.95 12.61
N ASP A 502 -1.95 -8.32 11.38
CA ASP A 502 -1.02 -8.41 10.26
C ASP A 502 -0.82 -7.09 9.50
N GLY A 503 -1.47 -6.02 9.97
CA GLY A 503 -1.43 -4.69 9.37
C GLY A 503 -2.47 -4.47 8.26
N THR A 504 -3.23 -5.48 7.86
CA THR A 504 -4.38 -5.31 6.94
C THR A 504 -5.43 -4.42 7.60
N PHE A 505 -6.08 -3.56 6.83
CA PHE A 505 -7.18 -2.75 7.32
C PHE A 505 -8.38 -2.74 6.37
N LEU A 506 -9.54 -2.53 6.97
CA LEU A 506 -10.83 -2.48 6.30
C LEU A 506 -11.61 -1.24 6.76
N PRO A 507 -12.49 -0.68 5.91
CA PRO A 507 -13.52 0.26 6.36
C PRO A 507 -14.43 -0.40 7.40
N LYS A 508 -14.82 0.40 8.42
CA LYS A 508 -15.72 -0.02 9.52
C LYS A 508 -17.11 0.51 9.31
#